data_0f535756d9b94b275ef52a1a92c5c326
#
_entry.id   0f535756d9b94b275ef52a1a92c5c326
#
_cell.length_a   1.000
_cell.length_b   1.000
_cell.length_c   1.000
_cell.angle_alpha   90.00
_cell.angle_beta   90.00
_cell.angle_gamma   90.00
#
_symmetry.space_group_name_H-M   'P 1'
#
loop_
_entity.id
_entity.type
_entity.pdbx_description
1 polymer ?
#
loop_
_entity_poly.entity_id
_entity_poly.type
_entity_poly.pdbx_seq_one_letter_code
_entity_poly.pdbx_strand_id
1 'polypeptide(L)'
;LDHPKNTLFELDQEIESVVSEIDNEDKKYDVIIIDEAQDFNDEWMISIEHMLRENGKFYVFYDQQQSIFERKSQYFLKEKFSHLELEENFRNTKQIFELFKNFNKQTKYTSRGVSGSNPEFIAVKNYELQFKWIADKINHLKQHEGIEVREVGVLLYDGLKSTNIKNLSKIIPNITNLDLSPAEYVQPDQLMFETINRIKGLEVPILFFTN
;
A
#
# COMPACT_ATOMS: atom_id res chain seq x y z
N LEU A 1 -10.34 -19.37 8.70
CA LEU A 1 -10.45 -17.92 8.68
C LEU A 1 -11.17 -17.56 7.39
N ASP A 2 -12.45 -17.28 7.54
CA ASP A 2 -13.36 -16.95 6.46
C ASP A 2 -12.92 -15.65 5.79
N HIS A 3 -12.88 -15.68 4.49
CA HIS A 3 -12.43 -14.59 3.64
C HIS A 3 -13.38 -13.39 3.67
N PRO A 4 -12.87 -12.17 3.45
CA PRO A 4 -13.59 -10.91 3.49
C PRO A 4 -14.61 -10.70 2.35
N LYS A 5 -15.14 -11.76 1.73
CA LYS A 5 -16.19 -11.65 0.71
C LYS A 5 -17.50 -11.09 1.30
N ASN A 6 -17.79 -11.38 2.57
CA ASN A 6 -18.98 -10.83 3.23
C ASN A 6 -18.82 -9.34 3.54
N THR A 7 -17.64 -8.91 3.96
CA THR A 7 -17.35 -7.50 4.28
C THR A 7 -17.45 -6.58 3.06
N LEU A 8 -17.07 -7.05 1.88
CA LEU A 8 -17.16 -6.26 0.64
C LEU A 8 -18.59 -6.12 0.13
N PHE A 9 -19.40 -7.18 0.25
CA PHE A 9 -20.81 -7.15 -0.08
C PHE A 9 -21.61 -6.26 0.90
N GLU A 10 -21.28 -6.32 2.18
CA GLU A 10 -21.85 -5.44 3.21
C GLU A 10 -21.49 -3.97 2.92
N LEU A 11 -20.26 -3.69 2.53
CA LEU A 11 -19.79 -2.36 2.17
C LEU A 11 -20.49 -1.82 0.91
N ASP A 12 -20.72 -2.66 -0.10
CA ASP A 12 -21.47 -2.31 -1.30
C ASP A 12 -22.91 -1.90 -0.93
N GLN A 13 -23.59 -2.66 -0.04
CA GLN A 13 -24.94 -2.32 0.45
C GLN A 13 -24.97 -1.05 1.30
N GLU A 14 -23.96 -0.82 2.15
CA GLU A 14 -23.88 0.40 2.94
C GLU A 14 -23.71 1.64 2.06
N ILE A 15 -22.88 1.58 1.01
CA ILE A 15 -22.70 2.68 0.06
C ILE A 15 -24.01 2.98 -0.69
N GLU A 16 -24.72 1.97 -1.18
CA GLU A 16 -26.01 2.16 -1.83
C GLU A 16 -27.06 2.78 -0.88
N SER A 17 -27.07 2.35 0.38
CA SER A 17 -27.96 2.91 1.40
C SER A 17 -27.66 4.39 1.66
N VAL A 18 -26.41 4.74 1.87
CA VAL A 18 -25.98 6.13 2.10
C VAL A 18 -26.32 7.02 0.91
N VAL A 19 -26.11 6.54 -0.32
CA VAL A 19 -26.41 7.30 -1.54
C VAL A 19 -27.92 7.53 -1.68
N SER A 20 -28.76 6.55 -1.35
CA SER A 20 -30.22 6.70 -1.41
C SER A 20 -30.76 7.73 -0.41
N GLU A 21 -30.05 8.01 0.68
CA GLU A 21 -30.40 9.04 1.66
C GLU A 21 -29.99 10.47 1.27
N ILE A 22 -29.15 10.62 0.22
CA ILE A 22 -28.54 11.91 -0.17
C ILE A 22 -29.33 12.66 -1.26
N ASP A 23 -30.57 12.29 -1.52
CA ASP A 23 -31.45 13.03 -2.47
C ASP A 23 -31.78 14.47 -2.01
N ASN A 24 -31.27 14.88 -0.86
CA ASN A 24 -31.40 16.25 -0.38
C ASN A 24 -30.19 17.09 -0.76
N GLU A 25 -30.38 18.16 -1.55
CA GLU A 25 -29.33 19.11 -1.97
C GLU A 25 -28.49 19.66 -0.81
N ASP A 26 -29.06 19.78 0.40
CA ASP A 26 -28.34 20.23 1.59
C ASP A 26 -27.26 19.24 2.08
N LYS A 27 -27.32 17.98 1.62
CA LYS A 27 -26.34 16.93 1.95
C LYS A 27 -25.29 16.72 0.89
N LYS A 28 -25.35 17.43 -0.24
CA LYS A 28 -24.38 17.32 -1.33
C LYS A 28 -23.14 18.18 -1.11
N TYR A 29 -22.04 17.80 -1.73
CA TYR A 29 -20.74 18.43 -1.61
C TYR A 29 -20.42 19.33 -2.81
N ASP A 30 -19.78 20.47 -2.56
CA ASP A 30 -19.28 21.34 -3.61
C ASP A 30 -18.01 20.79 -4.26
N VAL A 31 -17.23 20.02 -3.50
CA VAL A 31 -15.98 19.39 -3.96
C VAL A 31 -15.87 17.99 -3.38
N ILE A 32 -15.56 17.04 -4.22
CA ILE A 32 -15.20 15.67 -3.81
C ILE A 32 -13.80 15.35 -4.33
N ILE A 33 -12.95 14.83 -3.47
CA ILE A 33 -11.59 14.40 -3.78
C ILE A 33 -11.47 12.94 -3.40
N ILE A 34 -11.10 12.09 -4.37
CA ILE A 34 -10.85 10.66 -4.14
C ILE A 34 -9.36 10.40 -4.35
N ASP A 35 -8.73 9.77 -3.38
CA ASP A 35 -7.38 9.23 -3.49
C ASP A 35 -7.42 7.71 -3.66
N GLU A 36 -6.37 7.14 -4.28
CA GLU A 36 -6.25 5.70 -4.54
C GLU A 36 -7.47 5.10 -5.31
N ALA A 37 -8.02 5.85 -6.26
CA ALA A 37 -9.27 5.49 -6.93
C ALA A 37 -9.19 4.18 -7.73
N GLN A 38 -8.01 3.64 -8.03
CA GLN A 38 -7.84 2.32 -8.64
C GLN A 38 -8.36 1.17 -7.76
N ASP A 39 -8.61 1.41 -6.47
CA ASP A 39 -9.16 0.43 -5.54
C ASP A 39 -10.69 0.45 -5.48
N PHE A 40 -11.32 1.44 -6.11
CA PHE A 40 -12.77 1.57 -6.19
C PHE A 40 -13.33 0.79 -7.39
N ASN A 41 -14.57 0.32 -7.29
CA ASN A 41 -15.32 -0.19 -8.44
C ASN A 41 -16.12 0.94 -9.11
N ASP A 42 -16.69 0.66 -10.28
CA ASP A 42 -17.45 1.67 -11.06
C ASP A 42 -18.74 2.10 -10.34
N GLU A 43 -19.40 1.17 -9.63
CA GLU A 43 -20.63 1.47 -8.89
C GLU A 43 -20.36 2.46 -7.75
N TRP A 44 -19.28 2.27 -7.01
CA TRP A 44 -18.87 3.20 -5.95
C TRP A 44 -18.55 4.59 -6.51
N MET A 45 -17.83 4.64 -7.63
CA MET A 45 -17.50 5.92 -8.26
C MET A 45 -18.75 6.69 -8.71
N ILE A 46 -19.75 5.98 -9.27
CA ILE A 46 -21.04 6.56 -9.68
C ILE A 46 -21.79 7.06 -8.45
N SER A 47 -21.85 6.25 -7.39
CA SER A 47 -22.53 6.58 -6.15
C SER A 47 -21.94 7.84 -5.49
N ILE A 48 -20.62 7.92 -5.41
CA ILE A 48 -19.92 9.09 -4.87
C ILE A 48 -20.16 10.33 -5.75
N GLU A 49 -20.18 10.18 -7.07
CA GLU A 49 -20.47 11.32 -7.97
C GLU A 49 -21.87 11.88 -7.76
N HIS A 50 -22.88 11.05 -7.44
CA HIS A 50 -24.23 11.51 -7.13
C HIS A 50 -24.29 12.40 -5.88
N MET A 51 -23.28 12.32 -5.00
CA MET A 51 -23.15 13.19 -3.83
C MET A 51 -22.61 14.58 -4.18
N LEU A 52 -22.26 14.83 -5.43
CA LEU A 52 -21.75 16.14 -5.89
C LEU A 52 -22.92 17.06 -6.23
N ARG A 53 -22.82 18.32 -5.83
CA ARG A 53 -23.77 19.36 -6.26
C ARG A 53 -23.65 19.64 -7.75
N GLU A 54 -24.71 20.20 -8.33
CA GLU A 54 -24.64 20.74 -9.68
C GLU A 54 -23.52 21.79 -9.77
N ASN A 55 -22.65 21.67 -10.78
CA ASN A 55 -21.41 22.44 -10.93
C ASN A 55 -20.33 22.23 -9.86
N GLY A 56 -20.45 21.21 -9.02
CA GLY A 56 -19.40 20.78 -8.09
C GLY A 56 -18.17 20.25 -8.80
N LYS A 57 -17.07 20.13 -8.09
CA LYS A 57 -15.79 19.69 -8.63
C LYS A 57 -15.44 18.30 -8.11
N PHE A 58 -15.04 17.41 -9.02
CA PHE A 58 -14.66 16.04 -8.74
C PHE A 58 -13.20 15.80 -9.11
N TYR A 59 -12.34 15.55 -8.12
CA TYR A 59 -10.94 15.27 -8.31
C TYR A 59 -10.65 13.81 -7.96
N VAL A 60 -9.94 13.12 -8.85
CA VAL A 60 -9.64 11.70 -8.70
C VAL A 60 -8.15 11.47 -8.89
N PHE A 61 -7.49 11.01 -7.83
CA PHE A 61 -6.10 10.57 -7.86
C PHE A 61 -6.05 9.06 -7.96
N TYR A 62 -5.27 8.54 -8.91
CA TYR A 62 -5.16 7.11 -9.14
C TYR A 62 -3.80 6.73 -9.75
N ASP A 63 -3.38 5.50 -9.47
CA ASP A 63 -2.23 4.88 -10.13
C ASP A 63 -2.62 3.48 -10.64
N GLN A 64 -2.75 3.35 -11.96
CA GLN A 64 -3.12 2.08 -12.60
C GLN A 64 -2.13 0.95 -12.34
N GLN A 65 -0.87 1.28 -12.02
CA GLN A 65 0.20 0.29 -11.78
C GLN A 65 0.20 -0.22 -10.35
N GLN A 66 -0.49 0.44 -9.42
CA GLN A 66 -0.60 0.06 -8.01
C GLN A 66 -1.92 -0.65 -7.67
N SER A 67 -2.67 -1.09 -8.65
CA SER A 67 -3.89 -1.88 -8.41
C SER A 67 -3.51 -3.27 -7.89
N ILE A 68 -3.65 -3.47 -6.58
CA ILE A 68 -3.43 -4.75 -5.89
C ILE A 68 -4.69 -5.63 -5.97
N PHE A 69 -5.85 -4.99 -6.08
CA PHE A 69 -7.13 -5.67 -6.18
C PHE A 69 -7.52 -5.92 -7.64
N GLU A 70 -8.22 -7.01 -7.92
CA GLU A 70 -8.72 -7.33 -9.26
C GLU A 70 -9.79 -6.35 -9.77
N ARG A 71 -10.23 -5.42 -8.93
CA ARG A 71 -11.16 -4.35 -9.26
C ARG A 71 -10.47 -3.33 -10.14
N LYS A 72 -10.91 -3.23 -11.38
CA LYS A 72 -10.41 -2.23 -12.33
C LYS A 72 -11.53 -1.28 -12.68
N SER A 73 -11.68 -0.23 -11.87
CA SER A 73 -12.56 0.85 -12.29
C SER A 73 -11.97 1.52 -13.52
N GLN A 74 -12.81 1.69 -14.52
CA GLN A 74 -12.50 2.51 -15.70
C GLN A 74 -13.31 3.81 -15.70
N TYR A 75 -14.03 4.07 -14.62
CA TYR A 75 -14.92 5.20 -14.50
C TYR A 75 -14.20 6.53 -14.71
N PHE A 76 -13.01 6.68 -14.13
CA PHE A 76 -12.19 7.89 -14.24
C PHE A 76 -11.48 8.04 -15.60
N LEU A 77 -11.49 7.00 -16.45
CA LEU A 77 -10.94 7.07 -17.82
C LEU A 77 -11.95 7.63 -18.84
N LYS A 78 -13.19 7.92 -18.42
CA LYS A 78 -14.22 8.47 -19.31
C LYS A 78 -13.83 9.86 -19.80
N GLU A 79 -14.24 10.19 -21.03
CA GLU A 79 -13.92 11.47 -21.70
C GLU A 79 -14.36 12.74 -20.95
N LYS A 80 -15.29 12.59 -19.98
CA LYS A 80 -15.74 13.73 -19.15
C LYS A 80 -14.66 14.27 -18.20
N PHE A 81 -13.60 13.52 -17.93
CA PHE A 81 -12.51 13.94 -17.08
C PHE A 81 -11.36 14.56 -17.87
N SER A 82 -10.82 15.65 -17.36
CA SER A 82 -9.53 16.16 -17.82
C SER A 82 -8.41 15.44 -17.10
N HIS A 83 -7.48 14.85 -17.84
CA HIS A 83 -6.39 14.06 -17.27
C HIS A 83 -5.11 14.87 -17.16
N LEU A 84 -4.51 14.83 -15.99
CA LEU A 84 -3.15 15.31 -15.74
C LEU A 84 -2.30 14.13 -15.26
N GLU A 85 -1.19 13.86 -15.93
CA GLU A 85 -0.30 12.78 -15.58
C GLU A 85 0.95 13.33 -14.88
N LEU A 86 1.30 12.74 -13.73
CA LEU A 86 2.52 13.05 -13.00
C LEU A 86 3.60 12.05 -13.45
N GLU A 87 4.62 12.53 -14.15
CA GLU A 87 5.65 11.69 -14.78
C GLU A 87 6.93 11.56 -13.96
N GLU A 88 7.02 12.24 -12.82
CA GLU A 88 8.22 12.27 -11.99
C GLU A 88 7.99 11.53 -10.67
N ASN A 89 8.85 10.56 -10.36
CA ASN A 89 8.86 9.87 -9.09
C ASN A 89 9.83 10.54 -8.11
N PHE A 90 9.32 11.01 -6.99
CA PHE A 90 10.09 11.64 -5.91
C PHE A 90 10.21 10.76 -4.67
N ARG A 91 9.34 9.76 -4.51
CA ARG A 91 9.20 8.95 -3.30
C ARG A 91 10.33 7.95 -3.15
N ASN A 92 10.60 7.18 -4.21
CA ASN A 92 11.61 6.14 -4.17
C ASN A 92 13.01 6.67 -4.48
N THR A 93 14.03 6.00 -3.96
CA THR A 93 15.41 6.27 -4.38
C THR A 93 15.59 5.95 -5.87
N LYS A 94 16.61 6.56 -6.49
CA LYS A 94 16.92 6.32 -7.91
C LYS A 94 17.15 4.84 -8.20
N GLN A 95 17.81 4.13 -7.29
CA GLN A 95 18.13 2.71 -7.44
C GLN A 95 16.89 1.82 -7.39
N ILE A 96 15.95 2.11 -6.48
CA ILE A 96 14.65 1.40 -6.43
C ILE A 96 13.84 1.71 -7.68
N PHE A 97 13.82 2.97 -8.12
CA PHE A 97 13.11 3.35 -9.35
C PHE A 97 13.67 2.66 -10.60
N GLU A 98 15.00 2.57 -10.75
CA GLU A 98 15.62 1.86 -11.87
C GLU A 98 15.32 0.35 -11.83
N LEU A 99 15.27 -0.25 -10.64
CA LEU A 99 14.81 -1.62 -10.49
C LEU A 99 13.36 -1.79 -11.00
N PHE A 100 12.44 -0.94 -10.56
CA PHE A 100 11.05 -0.93 -11.01
C PHE A 100 10.94 -0.78 -12.53
N LYS A 101 11.72 0.12 -13.12
CA LYS A 101 11.74 0.37 -14.56
C LYS A 101 12.19 -0.85 -15.37
N ASN A 102 13.07 -1.69 -14.82
CA ASN A 102 13.48 -2.94 -15.45
C ASN A 102 12.35 -3.97 -15.55
N PHE A 103 11.42 -3.97 -14.59
CA PHE A 103 10.23 -4.81 -14.63
C PHE A 103 9.13 -4.22 -15.51
N ASN A 104 9.02 -2.90 -15.56
CA ASN A 104 8.01 -2.19 -16.35
C ASN A 104 8.65 -1.37 -17.49
N LYS A 105 9.00 -2.07 -18.57
CA LYS A 105 9.70 -1.48 -19.73
C LYS A 105 8.92 -0.39 -20.49
N GLN A 106 7.63 -0.24 -20.21
CA GLN A 106 6.77 0.74 -20.90
C GLN A 106 6.66 2.07 -20.14
N THR A 107 7.32 2.22 -19.01
CA THR A 107 7.22 3.45 -18.25
C THR A 107 8.00 4.60 -18.90
N LYS A 108 7.33 5.72 -19.06
CA LYS A 108 7.91 7.00 -19.46
C LYS A 108 8.39 7.84 -18.27
N TYR A 109 8.13 7.35 -17.06
CA TYR A 109 8.42 8.08 -15.83
C TYR A 109 9.92 8.28 -15.62
N THR A 110 10.25 9.37 -14.93
CA THR A 110 11.61 9.73 -14.54
C THR A 110 11.73 9.79 -13.02
N SER A 111 12.94 9.61 -12.50
CA SER A 111 13.18 9.74 -11.07
C SER A 111 13.82 11.08 -10.75
N ARG A 112 13.22 11.77 -9.77
CA ARG A 112 13.78 12.91 -9.05
C ARG A 112 14.17 12.55 -7.62
N GLY A 113 14.03 11.28 -7.24
CA GLY A 113 14.40 10.78 -5.92
C GLY A 113 15.88 10.97 -5.58
N VAL A 114 16.17 10.87 -4.30
CA VAL A 114 17.56 10.86 -3.80
C VAL A 114 18.27 9.58 -4.21
N SER A 115 19.60 9.57 -4.15
CA SER A 115 20.37 8.33 -4.27
C SER A 115 20.25 7.52 -2.99
N GLY A 116 20.06 6.21 -3.12
CA GLY A 116 20.02 5.25 -2.02
C GLY A 116 20.96 4.07 -2.29
N SER A 117 20.87 3.04 -1.49
CA SER A 117 21.59 1.78 -1.71
C SER A 117 20.99 1.01 -2.87
N ASN A 118 21.79 0.20 -3.54
CA ASN A 118 21.29 -0.71 -4.55
C ASN A 118 20.45 -1.81 -3.89
N PRO A 119 19.31 -2.19 -4.51
CA PRO A 119 18.56 -3.36 -4.06
C PRO A 119 19.43 -4.63 -4.12
N GLU A 120 19.42 -5.41 -3.04
CA GLU A 120 20.17 -6.66 -2.91
C GLU A 120 19.23 -7.85 -3.10
N PHE A 121 19.66 -8.86 -3.87
CA PHE A 121 18.93 -10.12 -4.08
C PHE A 121 19.69 -11.25 -3.42
N ILE A 122 19.07 -11.86 -2.41
CA ILE A 122 19.71 -12.89 -1.58
C ILE A 122 18.98 -14.22 -1.77
N ALA A 123 19.67 -15.22 -2.28
CA ALA A 123 19.14 -16.57 -2.39
C ALA A 123 19.40 -17.36 -1.11
N VAL A 124 18.36 -17.86 -0.48
CA VAL A 124 18.45 -18.64 0.76
C VAL A 124 17.75 -20.00 0.60
N LYS A 125 18.27 -21.04 1.25
CA LYS A 125 17.82 -22.42 1.04
C LYS A 125 16.44 -22.72 1.65
N ASN A 126 16.07 -22.03 2.74
CA ASN A 126 14.80 -22.25 3.42
C ASN A 126 14.40 -21.03 4.27
N TYR A 127 13.17 -21.03 4.77
CA TYR A 127 12.60 -19.96 5.58
C TYR A 127 13.40 -19.65 6.86
N GLU A 128 13.89 -20.65 7.56
CA GLU A 128 14.60 -20.45 8.82
C GLU A 128 15.89 -19.65 8.60
N LEU A 129 16.67 -20.03 7.59
CA LEU A 129 17.87 -19.30 7.21
C LEU A 129 17.57 -17.91 6.68
N GLN A 130 16.44 -17.72 5.97
CA GLN A 130 16.00 -16.44 5.45
C GLN A 130 15.74 -15.45 6.60
N PHE A 131 14.92 -15.86 7.57
CA PHE A 131 14.62 -15.00 8.70
C PHE A 131 15.81 -14.76 9.63
N LYS A 132 16.67 -15.76 9.77
CA LYS A 132 17.93 -15.56 10.49
C LYS A 132 18.79 -14.50 9.80
N TRP A 133 18.94 -14.58 8.48
CA TRP A 133 19.69 -13.60 7.72
C TRP A 133 19.09 -12.18 7.87
N ILE A 134 17.76 -12.04 7.78
CA ILE A 134 17.05 -10.77 7.99
C ILE A 134 17.33 -10.24 9.39
N ALA A 135 17.21 -11.07 10.43
CA ALA A 135 17.50 -10.69 11.81
C ALA A 135 18.94 -10.22 12.00
N ASP A 136 19.91 -10.95 11.45
CA ASP A 136 21.33 -10.59 11.51
C ASP A 136 21.59 -9.26 10.79
N LYS A 137 20.94 -9.03 9.63
CA LYS A 137 21.08 -7.77 8.87
C LYS A 137 20.45 -6.59 9.63
N ILE A 138 19.27 -6.76 10.23
CA ILE A 138 18.63 -5.72 11.06
C ILE A 138 19.53 -5.36 12.26
N ASN A 139 20.08 -6.36 12.95
CA ASN A 139 21.00 -6.12 14.05
C ASN A 139 22.25 -5.36 13.58
N HIS A 140 22.79 -5.73 12.43
CA HIS A 140 23.93 -5.02 11.84
C HIS A 140 23.60 -3.54 11.54
N LEU A 141 22.47 -3.28 10.89
CA LEU A 141 22.00 -1.91 10.57
C LEU A 141 21.84 -1.08 11.85
N LYS A 142 21.24 -1.65 12.88
CA LYS A 142 21.07 -0.99 14.18
C LYS A 142 22.40 -0.65 14.84
N GLN A 143 23.35 -1.60 14.86
CA GLN A 143 24.62 -1.44 15.59
C GLN A 143 25.64 -0.56 14.88
N HIS A 144 25.68 -0.60 13.55
CA HIS A 144 26.73 0.02 12.76
C HIS A 144 26.28 1.24 11.96
N GLU A 145 25.00 1.32 11.63
CA GLU A 145 24.45 2.41 10.81
C GLU A 145 23.46 3.30 11.59
N GLY A 146 23.17 2.96 12.84
CA GLY A 146 22.30 3.76 13.72
C GLY A 146 20.81 3.73 13.31
N ILE A 147 20.41 2.74 12.49
CA ILE A 147 19.03 2.59 12.02
C ILE A 147 18.16 2.12 13.18
N GLU A 148 17.04 2.77 13.40
CA GLU A 148 16.04 2.33 14.38
C GLU A 148 15.20 1.19 13.80
N VAL A 149 14.78 0.24 14.66
CA VAL A 149 14.03 -0.94 14.20
C VAL A 149 12.71 -0.56 13.51
N ARG A 150 12.05 0.51 13.96
CA ARG A 150 10.83 1.05 13.33
C ARG A 150 11.02 1.57 11.90
N GLU A 151 12.26 1.85 11.49
CA GLU A 151 12.61 2.29 10.14
C GLU A 151 12.75 1.12 9.17
N VAL A 152 12.57 -0.12 9.68
CA VAL A 152 12.70 -1.35 8.91
C VAL A 152 11.35 -2.04 8.78
N GLY A 153 11.00 -2.43 7.56
CA GLY A 153 9.84 -3.25 7.25
C GLY A 153 10.24 -4.60 6.66
N VAL A 154 9.49 -5.62 7.01
CA VAL A 154 9.58 -6.95 6.38
C VAL A 154 8.24 -7.29 5.77
N LEU A 155 8.21 -7.49 4.45
CA LEU A 155 7.03 -7.85 3.70
C LEU A 155 7.06 -9.30 3.26
N LEU A 156 5.94 -9.97 3.50
CA LEU A 156 5.68 -11.32 3.00
C LEU A 156 4.80 -11.29 1.75
N TYR A 157 5.22 -12.07 0.75
CA TYR A 157 4.41 -12.30 -0.44
C TYR A 157 3.21 -13.20 -0.13
N ASP A 158 3.46 -14.35 0.50
CA ASP A 158 2.47 -15.42 0.73
C ASP A 158 1.75 -15.28 2.07
N GLY A 159 1.15 -14.23 2.41
CA GLY A 159 0.27 -14.11 3.59
C GLY A 159 0.81 -14.69 4.91
N LEU A 160 0.50 -14.06 6.00
CA LEU A 160 0.92 -14.48 7.36
C LEU A 160 0.17 -15.76 7.77
N LYS A 161 0.76 -16.92 7.57
CA LYS A 161 0.31 -18.13 8.28
C LYS A 161 0.71 -17.98 9.74
N SER A 162 -0.25 -18.08 10.66
CA SER A 162 -0.07 -17.89 12.11
C SER A 162 1.09 -18.69 12.72
N THR A 163 1.49 -19.78 12.08
CA THR A 163 2.62 -20.63 12.46
C THR A 163 3.98 -19.97 12.19
N ASN A 164 4.07 -19.13 11.15
CA ASN A 164 5.33 -18.48 10.79
C ASN A 164 5.64 -17.30 11.72
N ILE A 165 4.64 -16.55 12.15
CA ILE A 165 4.82 -15.42 13.09
C ILE A 165 5.34 -15.90 14.44
N LYS A 166 4.81 -17.01 14.98
CA LYS A 166 5.27 -17.57 16.24
C LYS A 166 6.74 -18.04 16.19
N ASN A 167 7.20 -18.50 15.04
CA ASN A 167 8.59 -18.88 14.85
C ASN A 167 9.49 -17.66 14.65
N LEU A 168 8.98 -16.62 13.99
CA LEU A 168 9.70 -15.36 13.77
C LEU A 168 9.94 -14.61 15.08
N SER A 169 8.96 -14.54 15.98
CA SER A 169 9.11 -13.89 17.28
C SER A 169 10.19 -14.53 18.17
N LYS A 170 10.60 -15.76 17.86
CA LYS A 170 11.75 -16.42 18.53
C LYS A 170 13.11 -15.99 17.96
N ILE A 171 13.13 -15.58 16.69
CA ILE A 171 14.35 -15.24 15.95
C ILE A 171 14.57 -13.71 15.96
N ILE A 172 13.50 -12.96 15.81
CA ILE A 172 13.51 -11.50 15.85
C ILE A 172 12.68 -11.06 17.06
N PRO A 173 13.30 -10.64 18.17
CA PRO A 173 12.57 -10.13 19.32
C PRO A 173 11.85 -8.82 18.95
N ASN A 174 10.69 -8.59 19.58
CA ASN A 174 9.88 -7.38 19.42
C ASN A 174 9.24 -7.18 18.03
N ILE A 175 8.83 -8.26 17.36
CA ILE A 175 7.98 -8.13 16.18
C ILE A 175 6.60 -7.63 16.62
N THR A 176 6.18 -6.51 16.08
CA THR A 176 4.78 -6.09 16.11
C THR A 176 4.08 -6.55 14.85
N ASN A 177 3.03 -7.33 15.03
CA ASN A 177 2.06 -7.58 13.98
C ASN A 177 1.08 -6.39 13.92
N LEU A 178 0.87 -5.81 12.75
CA LEU A 178 -0.09 -4.72 12.54
C LEU A 178 -1.55 -5.09 12.90
N ASP A 179 -1.86 -6.39 13.11
CA ASP A 179 -3.13 -6.81 13.72
C ASP A 179 -3.33 -6.28 15.15
N LEU A 180 -2.28 -5.81 15.80
CA LEU A 180 -2.31 -5.38 17.20
C LEU A 180 -2.15 -3.85 17.38
N SER A 181 -1.73 -3.14 16.34
CA SER A 181 -1.56 -1.68 16.41
C SER A 181 -1.65 -1.09 15.01
N PRO A 182 -2.35 0.03 14.79
CA PRO A 182 -2.24 0.78 13.55
C PRO A 182 -0.78 1.13 13.28
N ALA A 183 -0.35 1.11 12.02
CA ALA A 183 1.04 1.42 11.62
C ALA A 183 1.54 2.78 12.15
N GLU A 184 0.64 3.69 12.45
CA GLU A 184 0.90 5.00 13.06
C GLU A 184 1.52 4.91 14.47
N TYR A 185 1.46 3.74 15.12
CA TYR A 185 1.89 3.53 16.50
C TYR A 185 3.01 2.50 16.66
N VAL A 186 3.79 2.23 15.60
CA VAL A 186 4.95 1.35 15.74
C VAL A 186 5.97 1.99 16.69
N GLN A 187 6.21 1.32 17.81
CA GLN A 187 7.17 1.81 18.81
C GLN A 187 8.61 1.74 18.27
N PRO A 188 9.55 2.52 18.81
CA PRO A 188 10.93 2.58 18.28
C PRO A 188 11.66 1.24 18.22
N ASP A 189 11.29 0.29 19.05
CA ASP A 189 11.87 -1.05 19.14
C ASP A 189 11.04 -2.15 18.43
N GLN A 190 9.98 -1.76 17.74
CA GLN A 190 9.08 -2.66 17.03
C GLN A 190 9.40 -2.70 15.54
N LEU A 191 9.52 -3.91 15.00
CA LEU A 191 9.70 -4.17 13.59
C LEU A 191 8.34 -4.25 12.89
N MET A 192 8.18 -3.49 11.82
CA MET A 192 7.02 -3.64 10.94
C MET A 192 7.13 -4.95 10.16
N PHE A 193 6.13 -5.83 10.33
CA PHE A 193 6.07 -7.12 9.67
C PHE A 193 4.67 -7.34 9.09
N GLU A 194 4.55 -7.28 7.75
CA GLU A 194 3.26 -7.26 7.08
C GLU A 194 3.21 -8.00 5.74
N THR A 195 2.01 -8.13 5.21
CA THR A 195 1.77 -8.60 3.84
C THR A 195 1.68 -7.43 2.87
N ILE A 196 1.92 -7.69 1.59
CA ILE A 196 1.86 -6.67 0.53
C ILE A 196 0.52 -5.92 0.54
N ASN A 197 -0.60 -6.62 0.74
CA ASN A 197 -1.93 -6.01 0.68
C ASN A 197 -2.20 -5.03 1.82
N ARG A 198 -1.50 -5.17 2.95
CA ARG A 198 -1.73 -4.35 4.15
C ARG A 198 -0.74 -3.19 4.29
N ILE A 199 0.36 -3.22 3.55
CA ILE A 199 1.36 -2.14 3.59
C ILE A 199 1.01 -0.99 2.65
N LYS A 200 0.02 -1.16 1.78
CA LYS A 200 -0.34 -0.11 0.83
C LYS A 200 -0.52 1.24 1.53
N GLY A 201 0.13 2.27 1.01
CA GLY A 201 0.12 3.62 1.60
C GLY A 201 1.17 3.85 2.71
N LEU A 202 1.86 2.81 3.17
CA LEU A 202 2.91 2.93 4.17
C LEU A 202 4.30 3.02 3.53
N GLU A 203 5.23 3.63 4.26
CA GLU A 203 6.62 3.81 3.82
C GLU A 203 7.58 3.48 4.96
N VAL A 204 8.71 2.85 4.61
CA VAL A 204 9.83 2.64 5.52
C VAL A 204 11.13 2.91 4.79
N PRO A 205 12.17 3.43 5.48
CA PRO A 205 13.49 3.65 4.89
C PRO A 205 14.15 2.38 4.35
N ILE A 206 13.94 1.24 5.02
CA ILE A 206 14.55 -0.05 4.64
C ILE A 206 13.48 -1.13 4.59
N LEU A 207 13.42 -1.83 3.47
CA LEU A 207 12.42 -2.86 3.22
C LEU A 207 13.07 -4.20 2.85
N PHE A 208 12.74 -5.24 3.61
CA PHE A 208 13.00 -6.62 3.24
C PHE A 208 11.74 -7.22 2.62
N PHE A 209 11.89 -7.73 1.41
CA PHE A 209 10.82 -8.41 0.71
C PHE A 209 11.12 -9.90 0.61
N THR A 210 10.21 -10.75 1.08
CA THR A 210 10.44 -12.18 1.25
C THR A 210 9.19 -13.01 0.96
N ASN A 211 9.39 -14.29 0.67
CA ASN A 211 8.31 -15.26 0.49
C ASN A 211 7.98 -15.97 1.79
#